data_f6f3734d0199a3f720e5b79022567bfc
#
_entry.id   f6f3734d0199a3f720e5b79022567bfc
#
_cell.length_a   1.000
_cell.length_b   1.000
_cell.length_c   1.000
_cell.angle_alpha   90.00
_cell.angle_beta   90.00
_cell.angle_gamma   90.00
#
_symmetry.space_group_name_H-M   'P 1'
#
loop_
_entity.id
_entity.type
_entity.pdbx_description
1 polymer ?
#
loop_
_entity_poly.entity_id
_entity_poly.type
_entity_poly.pdbx_seq_one_letter_code
_entity_poly.pdbx_strand_id
1 'polypeptide(L)'
;MLQKLIERRRDEEGFTLIELMVVVLIIAILIAIAIPTFLGARTRAQDRQAQSNLRNAFAAEKVVYTDNQVFTTNTATLSGIEPSLNYVNGAGVSAATDAKAIYVVTANSDGTVVLGGKSKSGTCFYMQDSANAPTQFAKDTGCADVATTLTWTSAW
;
A
#
# COMPACT_ATOMS: atom_id res chain seq x y z
N MET A 1 -19.41 -24.11 -60.58
CA MET A 1 -18.58 -23.37 -59.60
C MET A 1 -19.42 -22.50 -58.65
N LEU A 2 -20.45 -21.83 -59.09
CA LEU A 2 -21.32 -20.98 -58.27
C LEU A 2 -22.10 -21.74 -57.17
N GLN A 3 -22.54 -22.98 -57.43
CA GLN A 3 -23.27 -23.78 -56.43
C GLN A 3 -22.42 -24.13 -55.19
N LYS A 4 -21.11 -24.42 -55.36
CA LYS A 4 -20.19 -24.67 -54.23
C LYS A 4 -19.93 -23.46 -53.36
N LEU A 5 -20.08 -22.25 -53.88
CA LEU A 5 -19.94 -21.01 -53.13
C LEU A 5 -21.22 -20.70 -52.32
N ILE A 6 -22.38 -21.13 -52.76
CA ILE A 6 -23.65 -20.95 -52.05
C ILE A 6 -23.79 -21.98 -50.91
N GLU A 7 -23.31 -23.20 -51.08
CA GLU A 7 -23.29 -24.21 -50.01
C GLU A 7 -22.35 -23.84 -48.86
N ARG A 8 -21.19 -23.23 -49.13
CA ARG A 8 -20.29 -22.76 -48.06
C ARG A 8 -20.86 -21.63 -47.19
N ARG A 9 -21.82 -20.87 -47.67
CA ARG A 9 -22.52 -19.84 -46.88
C ARG A 9 -23.64 -20.40 -46.00
N ARG A 10 -24.03 -21.65 -46.17
CA ARG A 10 -25.10 -22.30 -45.42
C ARG A 10 -24.62 -22.95 -44.11
N ASP A 11 -23.31 -23.20 -43.98
CA ASP A 11 -22.67 -23.77 -42.78
C ASP A 11 -22.16 -22.72 -41.79
N GLU A 12 -22.36 -21.42 -42.05
CA GLU A 12 -22.14 -20.40 -41.05
C GLU A 12 -23.41 -20.31 -40.17
N GLU A 13 -23.51 -21.23 -39.22
CA GLU A 13 -24.49 -21.12 -38.13
C GLU A 13 -24.20 -19.81 -37.37
N GLY A 14 -24.89 -18.73 -37.75
CA GLY A 14 -24.81 -17.44 -37.10
C GLY A 14 -25.32 -17.55 -35.67
N PHE A 15 -24.64 -16.91 -34.74
CA PHE A 15 -25.10 -16.79 -33.35
C PHE A 15 -26.52 -16.22 -33.31
N THR A 16 -27.38 -16.86 -32.54
CA THR A 16 -28.72 -16.31 -32.28
C THR A 16 -28.64 -15.11 -31.35
N LEU A 17 -29.56 -14.15 -31.52
CA LEU A 17 -29.62 -12.98 -30.66
C LEU A 17 -29.81 -13.37 -29.18
N ILE A 18 -30.56 -14.42 -28.91
CA ILE A 18 -30.79 -14.92 -27.54
C ILE A 18 -29.53 -15.53 -26.92
N GLU A 19 -28.69 -16.25 -27.67
CA GLU A 19 -27.41 -16.75 -27.16
C GLU A 19 -26.49 -15.61 -26.74
N LEU A 20 -26.41 -14.55 -27.55
CA LEU A 20 -25.62 -13.37 -27.19
C LEU A 20 -26.20 -12.67 -25.94
N MET A 21 -27.52 -12.51 -25.83
CA MET A 21 -28.17 -11.88 -24.69
C MET A 21 -27.93 -12.64 -23.38
N VAL A 22 -28.02 -13.98 -23.42
CA VAL A 22 -27.78 -14.81 -22.23
C VAL A 22 -26.32 -14.72 -21.78
N VAL A 23 -25.37 -14.75 -22.71
CA VAL A 23 -23.94 -14.61 -22.37
C VAL A 23 -23.65 -13.25 -21.74
N VAL A 24 -24.16 -12.16 -22.31
CA VAL A 24 -23.99 -10.81 -21.75
C VAL A 24 -24.63 -10.70 -20.37
N LEU A 25 -25.80 -11.30 -20.16
CA LEU A 25 -26.47 -11.32 -18.88
C LEU A 25 -25.61 -12.03 -17.80
N ILE A 26 -25.06 -13.20 -18.13
CA ILE A 26 -24.19 -13.96 -17.21
C ILE A 26 -22.94 -13.13 -16.86
N ILE A 27 -22.27 -12.56 -17.87
CA ILE A 27 -21.08 -11.72 -17.66
C ILE A 27 -21.43 -10.51 -16.78
N ALA A 28 -22.56 -9.86 -17.01
CA ALA A 28 -23.00 -8.71 -16.21
C ALA A 28 -23.14 -9.06 -14.71
N ILE A 29 -23.77 -10.23 -14.41
CA ILE A 29 -23.93 -10.71 -13.05
C ILE A 29 -22.56 -11.01 -12.41
N LEU A 30 -21.68 -11.69 -13.13
CA LEU A 30 -20.34 -12.01 -12.62
C LEU A 30 -19.51 -10.76 -12.33
N ILE A 31 -19.55 -9.77 -13.23
CA ILE A 31 -18.86 -8.50 -13.05
C ILE A 31 -19.42 -7.73 -11.85
N ALA A 32 -20.75 -7.71 -11.67
CA ALA A 32 -21.38 -7.02 -10.56
C ALA A 32 -20.89 -7.50 -9.18
N ILE A 33 -20.56 -8.77 -9.05
CA ILE A 33 -20.01 -9.37 -7.83
C ILE A 33 -18.48 -9.20 -7.75
N ALA A 34 -17.79 -9.34 -8.88
CA ALA A 34 -16.34 -9.35 -8.93
C ALA A 34 -15.71 -7.97 -8.64
N ILE A 35 -16.30 -6.88 -9.15
CA ILE A 35 -15.73 -5.53 -9.01
C ILE A 35 -15.58 -5.12 -7.54
N PRO A 36 -16.63 -5.14 -6.69
CA PRO A 36 -16.48 -4.71 -5.29
C PRO A 36 -15.48 -5.58 -4.52
N THR A 37 -15.48 -6.88 -4.76
CA THR A 37 -14.55 -7.82 -4.12
C THR A 37 -13.09 -7.51 -4.51
N PHE A 38 -12.85 -7.24 -5.78
CA PHE A 38 -11.52 -6.90 -6.31
C PHE A 38 -11.01 -5.57 -5.75
N LEU A 39 -11.87 -4.52 -5.67
CA LEU A 39 -11.49 -3.24 -5.09
C LEU A 39 -11.04 -3.40 -3.63
N GLY A 40 -11.80 -4.15 -2.83
CA GLY A 40 -11.43 -4.41 -1.44
C GLY A 40 -10.11 -5.19 -1.29
N ALA A 41 -9.86 -6.17 -2.16
CA ALA A 41 -8.60 -6.90 -2.18
C ALA A 41 -7.42 -6.00 -2.55
N ARG A 42 -7.60 -5.13 -3.55
CA ARG A 42 -6.60 -4.15 -3.98
C ARG A 42 -6.22 -3.17 -2.86
N THR A 43 -7.21 -2.61 -2.18
CA THR A 43 -6.99 -1.71 -1.04
C THR A 43 -6.16 -2.40 0.05
N ARG A 44 -6.54 -3.59 0.47
CA ARG A 44 -5.77 -4.38 1.46
C ARG A 44 -4.35 -4.68 1.01
N ALA A 45 -4.12 -4.96 -0.28
CA ALA A 45 -2.78 -5.19 -0.81
C ALA A 45 -1.91 -3.94 -0.75
N GLN A 46 -2.47 -2.78 -1.06
CA GLN A 46 -1.79 -1.48 -0.97
C GLN A 46 -1.42 -1.14 0.48
N ASP A 47 -2.31 -1.41 1.42
CA ASP A 47 -2.05 -1.18 2.85
C ASP A 47 -0.93 -2.07 3.38
N ARG A 48 -0.96 -3.36 3.02
CA ARG A 48 0.13 -4.30 3.38
C ARG A 48 1.48 -3.89 2.78
N GLN A 49 1.49 -3.31 1.58
CA GLN A 49 2.72 -2.78 0.98
C GLN A 49 3.28 -1.62 1.81
N ALA A 50 2.44 -0.67 2.23
CA ALA A 50 2.87 0.44 3.08
C ALA A 50 3.39 -0.04 4.45
N GLN A 51 2.70 -1.00 5.07
CA GLN A 51 3.15 -1.63 6.30
C GLN A 51 4.48 -2.37 6.14
N SER A 52 4.69 -3.06 5.02
CA SER A 52 5.96 -3.73 4.71
C SER A 52 7.10 -2.73 4.54
N ASN A 53 6.85 -1.64 3.82
CA ASN A 53 7.84 -0.57 3.63
C ASN A 53 8.25 0.06 4.97
N LEU A 54 7.28 0.30 5.87
CA LEU A 54 7.56 0.80 7.22
C LEU A 54 8.42 -0.16 8.05
N ARG A 55 8.16 -1.46 7.98
CA ARG A 55 8.97 -2.46 8.67
C ARG A 55 10.40 -2.50 8.14
N ASN A 56 10.59 -2.37 6.82
CA ASN A 56 11.93 -2.31 6.22
C ASN A 56 12.67 -1.04 6.66
N ALA A 57 11.98 0.10 6.65
CA ALA A 57 12.55 1.35 7.14
C ALA A 57 12.91 1.27 8.63
N PHE A 58 12.07 0.63 9.42
CA PHE A 58 12.34 0.40 10.83
C PHE A 58 13.55 -0.52 11.05
N ALA A 59 13.71 -1.55 10.21
CA ALA A 59 14.90 -2.39 10.27
C ALA A 59 16.18 -1.58 9.97
N ALA A 60 16.13 -0.63 9.02
CA ALA A 60 17.25 0.28 8.75
C ALA A 60 17.55 1.17 9.96
N GLU A 61 16.54 1.70 10.65
CA GLU A 61 16.71 2.46 11.88
C GLU A 61 17.34 1.63 13.02
N LYS A 62 16.95 0.37 13.14
CA LYS A 62 17.54 -0.54 14.13
C LYS A 62 19.01 -0.82 13.86
N VAL A 63 19.45 -0.88 12.60
CA VAL A 63 20.87 -0.97 12.25
C VAL A 63 21.61 0.25 12.76
N VAL A 64 21.11 1.46 12.47
CA VAL A 64 21.73 2.71 12.98
C VAL A 64 21.75 2.74 14.50
N TYR A 65 20.66 2.34 15.15
CA TYR A 65 20.60 2.29 16.61
C TYR A 65 21.61 1.31 17.22
N THR A 66 21.82 0.17 16.56
CA THR A 66 22.80 -0.81 17.04
C THR A 66 24.23 -0.25 17.05
N ASP A 67 24.55 0.54 16.02
CA ASP A 67 25.88 1.11 15.85
C ASP A 67 26.11 2.35 16.73
N ASN A 68 25.10 3.21 16.85
CA ASN A 68 25.25 4.54 17.46
C ASN A 68 24.51 4.72 18.79
N GLN A 69 23.68 3.75 19.21
CA GLN A 69 22.77 3.78 20.37
C GLN A 69 21.76 4.95 20.33
N VAL A 70 21.55 5.53 19.15
CA VAL A 70 20.54 6.57 18.88
C VAL A 70 19.89 6.32 17.51
N PHE A 71 18.61 6.62 17.38
CA PHE A 71 17.92 6.68 16.11
C PHE A 71 18.32 7.93 15.33
N THR A 72 18.10 7.93 14.03
CA THR A 72 18.55 9.03 13.16
C THR A 72 17.43 9.67 12.36
N THR A 73 17.51 10.97 12.15
CA THR A 73 16.70 11.66 11.12
C THR A 73 17.47 11.85 9.82
N ASN A 74 18.69 11.33 9.70
CA ASN A 74 19.51 11.48 8.52
C ASN A 74 19.04 10.52 7.41
N THR A 75 18.29 11.07 6.46
CA THR A 75 17.72 10.32 5.34
C THR A 75 18.78 9.70 4.43
N ALA A 76 19.97 10.32 4.32
CA ALA A 76 21.07 9.79 3.51
C ALA A 76 21.65 8.50 4.13
N THR A 77 21.78 8.46 5.46
CA THR A 77 22.21 7.27 6.20
C THR A 77 21.22 6.13 5.99
N LEU A 78 19.93 6.39 6.14
CA LEU A 78 18.88 5.39 5.97
C LEU A 78 18.80 4.88 4.53
N SER A 79 18.91 5.77 3.55
CA SER A 79 18.94 5.39 2.12
C SER A 79 20.18 4.56 1.75
N GLY A 80 21.27 4.72 2.48
CA GLY A 80 22.47 3.89 2.32
C GLY A 80 22.27 2.44 2.80
N ILE A 81 21.41 2.24 3.81
CA ILE A 81 21.10 0.93 4.37
C ILE A 81 19.97 0.26 3.58
N GLU A 82 18.89 1.00 3.30
CA GLU A 82 17.72 0.49 2.56
C GLU A 82 17.40 1.42 1.36
N PRO A 83 18.09 1.24 0.23
CA PRO A 83 17.96 2.12 -0.94
C PRO A 83 16.67 1.94 -1.73
N SER A 84 15.85 0.93 -1.42
CA SER A 84 14.57 0.71 -2.11
C SER A 84 13.46 1.67 -1.68
N LEU A 85 13.69 2.43 -0.59
CA LEU A 85 12.76 3.38 0.00
C LEU A 85 13.23 4.83 -0.19
N ASN A 86 12.27 5.76 -0.20
CA ASN A 86 12.51 7.19 -0.23
C ASN A 86 12.32 7.77 1.17
N TYR A 87 13.38 8.15 1.83
CA TYR A 87 13.30 8.76 3.16
C TYR A 87 13.10 10.27 3.07
N VAL A 88 12.14 10.77 3.85
CA VAL A 88 11.81 12.19 3.93
C VAL A 88 11.82 12.60 5.39
N ASN A 89 12.43 13.74 5.70
CA ASN A 89 12.44 14.29 7.05
C ASN A 89 11.18 15.10 7.32
N GLY A 90 10.53 14.87 8.46
CA GLY A 90 9.41 15.67 8.94
C GLY A 90 8.06 14.95 9.00
N ALA A 91 7.05 15.67 9.48
CA ALA A 91 5.72 15.15 9.80
C ALA A 91 4.73 15.11 8.63
N GLY A 92 5.13 15.48 7.42
CA GLY A 92 4.24 15.67 6.27
C GLY A 92 3.74 14.39 5.59
N VAL A 93 3.42 13.32 6.33
CA VAL A 93 2.95 12.03 5.79
C VAL A 93 1.70 12.19 4.92
N SER A 94 0.84 13.13 5.25
CA SER A 94 -0.37 13.47 4.49
C SER A 94 -0.07 13.90 3.04
N ALA A 95 1.04 14.61 2.83
CA ALA A 95 1.46 15.10 1.52
C ALA A 95 2.17 14.05 0.66
N ALA A 96 2.41 12.83 1.19
CA ALA A 96 3.08 11.78 0.45
C ALA A 96 2.31 11.41 -0.83
N THR A 97 2.97 11.53 -1.96
CA THR A 97 2.48 11.08 -3.28
C THR A 97 3.10 9.76 -3.69
N ASP A 98 4.27 9.43 -3.14
CA ASP A 98 4.98 8.18 -3.39
C ASP A 98 4.69 7.17 -2.28
N ALA A 99 4.20 6.00 -2.64
CA ALA A 99 3.95 4.90 -1.70
C ALA A 99 5.23 4.28 -1.09
N LYS A 100 6.40 4.65 -1.57
CA LYS A 100 7.71 4.27 -1.02
C LYS A 100 8.30 5.37 -0.12
N ALA A 101 7.64 6.52 -0.03
CA ALA A 101 8.08 7.59 0.84
C ALA A 101 7.85 7.20 2.31
N ILE A 102 8.93 7.21 3.07
CA ILE A 102 8.92 7.00 4.51
C ILE A 102 9.33 8.30 5.18
N TYR A 103 8.45 8.82 5.98
CA TYR A 103 8.68 10.03 6.76
C TYR A 103 9.31 9.67 8.10
N VAL A 104 10.50 10.17 8.35
CA VAL A 104 11.12 10.13 9.66
C VAL A 104 10.59 11.33 10.44
N VAL A 105 9.54 11.09 11.22
CA VAL A 105 8.78 12.17 11.87
C VAL A 105 9.53 12.73 13.07
N THR A 106 10.06 11.85 13.89
CA THR A 106 10.90 12.18 15.04
C THR A 106 11.96 11.10 15.24
N ALA A 107 13.14 11.52 15.64
CA ALA A 107 14.14 10.67 16.29
C ALA A 107 14.73 11.51 17.44
N ASN A 108 14.39 11.13 18.66
CA ASN A 108 14.74 11.88 19.84
C ASN A 108 15.98 11.29 20.52
N SER A 109 16.69 12.11 21.25
CA SER A 109 17.83 11.69 22.07
C SER A 109 17.45 10.77 23.24
N ASP A 110 16.15 10.66 23.56
CA ASP A 110 15.60 9.69 24.53
C ASP A 110 15.47 8.25 23.98
N GLY A 111 15.90 8.03 22.73
CA GLY A 111 15.82 6.73 22.09
C GLY A 111 14.43 6.40 21.51
N THR A 112 13.64 7.41 21.16
CA THR A 112 12.34 7.23 20.49
C THR A 112 12.44 7.62 19.03
N VAL A 113 11.89 6.79 18.11
CA VAL A 113 11.73 7.07 16.70
C VAL A 113 10.28 6.87 16.28
N VAL A 114 9.78 7.73 15.42
CA VAL A 114 8.47 7.61 14.79
C VAL A 114 8.63 7.66 13.28
N LEU A 115 8.19 6.62 12.61
CA LEU A 115 8.16 6.52 11.15
C LEU A 115 6.71 6.55 10.65
N GLY A 116 6.48 7.21 9.52
CA GLY A 116 5.18 7.28 8.87
C GLY A 116 5.25 6.97 7.39
N GLY A 117 4.22 6.32 6.86
CA GLY A 117 4.10 6.02 5.44
C GLY A 117 2.65 6.01 4.98
N LYS A 118 2.39 6.51 3.77
CA LYS A 118 1.05 6.58 3.19
C LYS A 118 0.83 5.47 2.19
N SER A 119 -0.25 4.72 2.39
CA SER A 119 -0.72 3.74 1.41
C SER A 119 -1.32 4.43 0.18
N LYS A 120 -1.29 3.76 -0.97
CA LYS A 120 -2.06 4.18 -2.15
C LYS A 120 -3.58 4.15 -1.93
N SER A 121 -4.05 3.49 -0.88
CA SER A 121 -5.46 3.53 -0.44
C SER A 121 -5.87 4.88 0.16
N GLY A 122 -4.88 5.71 0.54
CA GLY A 122 -5.07 6.98 1.25
C GLY A 122 -4.86 6.86 2.76
N THR A 123 -4.78 5.66 3.32
CA THR A 123 -4.53 5.43 4.74
C THR A 123 -3.06 5.65 5.08
N CYS A 124 -2.78 6.36 6.17
CA CYS A 124 -1.45 6.51 6.72
C CYS A 124 -1.22 5.49 7.84
N PHE A 125 -0.03 4.92 7.84
CA PHE A 125 0.44 3.98 8.82
C PHE A 125 1.65 4.57 9.53
N TYR A 126 1.74 4.32 10.82
CA TYR A 126 2.82 4.81 11.65
C TYR A 126 3.38 3.70 12.51
N MET A 127 4.65 3.82 12.82
CA MET A 127 5.38 2.89 13.65
C MET A 127 6.25 3.69 14.62
N GLN A 128 6.10 3.43 15.90
CA GLN A 128 6.90 4.04 16.96
C GLN A 128 7.71 2.97 17.66
N ASP A 129 8.94 3.27 17.94
CA ASP A 129 9.79 2.46 18.80
C ASP A 129 10.53 3.34 19.79
N SER A 130 10.85 2.76 20.93
CA SER A 130 11.61 3.41 21.98
C SER A 130 12.57 2.38 22.62
N ALA A 131 13.71 2.86 23.06
CA ALA A 131 14.70 2.02 23.75
C ALA A 131 14.12 1.29 24.98
N ASN A 132 13.08 1.86 25.61
CA ASN A 132 12.52 1.42 26.89
C ASN A 132 11.06 0.92 26.80
N ALA A 133 10.47 0.86 25.60
CA ALA A 133 9.09 0.44 25.39
C ALA A 133 8.97 -0.47 24.16
N PRO A 134 7.94 -1.35 24.10
CA PRO A 134 7.70 -2.17 22.92
C PRO A 134 7.31 -1.32 21.73
N THR A 135 7.63 -1.81 20.54
CA THR A 135 7.19 -1.20 19.28
C THR A 135 5.68 -1.08 19.21
N GLN A 136 5.20 0.10 18.86
CA GLN A 136 3.78 0.42 18.74
C GLN A 136 3.42 0.82 17.31
N PHE A 137 2.16 0.65 16.97
CA PHE A 137 1.64 0.87 15.64
C PHE A 137 0.41 1.77 15.70
N ALA A 138 0.25 2.62 14.69
CA ALA A 138 -0.98 3.40 14.53
C ALA A 138 -1.37 3.47 13.06
N LYS A 139 -2.65 3.69 12.80
CA LYS A 139 -3.19 3.97 11.48
C LYS A 139 -4.18 5.12 11.56
N ASP A 140 -4.19 5.95 10.54
CA ASP A 140 -5.13 7.06 10.42
C ASP A 140 -5.53 7.30 8.96
N THR A 141 -6.81 7.45 8.71
CA THR A 141 -7.36 7.77 7.39
C THR A 141 -7.27 9.24 7.05
N GLY A 142 -7.14 10.11 8.05
CA GLY A 142 -6.94 11.55 7.90
C GLY A 142 -5.48 11.93 7.68
N CYS A 143 -4.55 11.01 7.92
CA CYS A 143 -3.11 11.27 7.89
C CYS A 143 -2.70 12.46 8.76
N ALA A 144 -3.24 12.50 9.98
CA ALA A 144 -2.96 13.56 10.93
C ALA A 144 -1.47 13.65 11.26
N ASP A 145 -1.02 14.84 11.59
CA ASP A 145 0.33 15.04 12.09
C ASP A 145 0.52 14.32 13.43
N VAL A 146 1.59 13.58 13.52
CA VAL A 146 1.90 12.54 14.52
C VAL A 146 1.89 13.03 15.98
N ALA A 147 1.92 14.33 16.19
CA ALA A 147 2.29 14.86 17.51
C ALA A 147 1.22 14.68 18.60
N THR A 148 -0.08 14.54 18.29
CA THR A 148 -1.11 14.66 19.34
C THR A 148 -2.35 13.78 19.24
N THR A 149 -2.59 13.04 18.14
CA THR A 149 -3.90 12.40 17.91
C THR A 149 -3.90 10.90 17.57
N LEU A 150 -2.74 10.27 17.47
CA LEU A 150 -2.66 8.87 17.10
C LEU A 150 -2.94 7.95 18.27
N THR A 151 -3.83 6.98 18.06
CA THR A 151 -4.03 5.88 19.00
C THR A 151 -3.03 4.78 18.70
N TRP A 152 -2.12 4.54 19.63
CA TRP A 152 -1.09 3.52 19.51
C TRP A 152 -1.57 2.17 20.00
N THR A 153 -1.25 1.12 19.26
CA THR A 153 -1.63 -0.27 19.51
C THR A 153 -0.44 -1.20 19.32
N SER A 154 -0.55 -2.43 19.80
CA SER A 154 0.50 -3.46 19.62
C SER A 154 0.55 -4.06 18.20
N ALA A 155 -0.43 -3.76 17.35
CA ALA A 155 -0.51 -4.21 15.95
C ALA A 155 -1.38 -3.26 15.13
N TRP A 156 -1.26 -3.32 13.79
CA TRP A 156 -2.18 -2.65 12.86
C TRP A 156 -3.49 -3.41 12.70
#